data_d73eb1ad74ec75c8de3577a9a762a719
#
_entry.id   d73eb1ad74ec75c8de3577a9a762a719
#
_cell.length_a   1.000
_cell.length_b   1.000
_cell.length_c   1.000
_cell.angle_alpha   90.00
_cell.angle_beta   90.00
_cell.angle_gamma   90.00
#
_symmetry.space_group_name_H-M   'P 1'
#
loop_
_entity.id
_entity.type
_entity.pdbx_description
1 polymer ?
#
loop_
_entity_poly.entity_id
_entity_poly.type
_entity_poly.pdbx_seq_one_letter_code
_entity_poly.pdbx_strand_id
1 'polypeptide(L)'
;LMKTAEIEEYRRYTSPAELHKAVNMLKGIVSGIKADESIVDSEAVELTHWCSLHAHLRNKNPFSELLPVIENALDDGVIDAEEREDILWLCSNFEADCQYYDVITSATQYLNGLIHGIMADGKLTDKEIVSLNQWLTDNDYLQGTYPFDEILSLTSAMLADHQISMDEKNTLMAFFSNFIDFRDSYNLMEPDFRKLREKYSIQGICAFCPEIEFEDKVFCFTGASYKATR
;
A
#
# COMPACT_ATOMS: atom_id res chain seq x y z
N LEU A 1 -2.66 -10.99 -29.63
CA LEU A 1 -3.96 -10.76 -28.99
C LEU A 1 -4.37 -12.07 -28.34
N MET A 2 -4.40 -12.14 -27.01
CA MET A 2 -4.98 -13.26 -26.27
C MET A 2 -6.46 -13.42 -26.67
N LYS A 3 -6.89 -14.68 -26.88
CA LYS A 3 -8.30 -14.94 -27.19
C LYS A 3 -9.15 -14.66 -25.97
N THR A 4 -10.36 -14.17 -26.17
CA THR A 4 -11.30 -13.79 -25.10
C THR A 4 -11.48 -14.90 -24.04
N ALA A 5 -11.49 -16.16 -24.45
CA ALA A 5 -11.57 -17.33 -23.56
C ALA A 5 -10.34 -17.47 -22.63
N GLU A 6 -9.13 -17.18 -23.12
CA GLU A 6 -7.89 -17.22 -22.31
C GLU A 6 -7.88 -16.10 -21.26
N ILE A 7 -8.47 -14.95 -21.58
CA ILE A 7 -8.62 -13.82 -20.64
C ILE A 7 -9.64 -14.18 -19.54
N GLU A 8 -10.73 -14.83 -19.88
CA GLU A 8 -11.74 -15.28 -18.91
C GLU A 8 -11.20 -16.39 -18.00
N GLU A 9 -10.40 -17.31 -18.54
CA GLU A 9 -9.76 -18.36 -17.77
C GLU A 9 -8.71 -17.77 -16.82
N TYR A 10 -7.87 -16.86 -17.30
CA TYR A 10 -6.91 -16.13 -16.47
C TYR A 10 -7.61 -15.38 -15.33
N ARG A 11 -8.68 -14.64 -15.61
CA ARG A 11 -9.49 -13.94 -14.61
C ARG A 11 -10.11 -14.87 -13.57
N ARG A 12 -10.48 -16.07 -13.95
CA ARG A 12 -11.07 -17.06 -13.04
C ARG A 12 -10.06 -17.54 -11.98
N TYR A 13 -8.79 -17.64 -12.33
CA TYR A 13 -7.72 -18.11 -11.42
C TYR A 13 -7.05 -16.99 -10.64
N THR A 14 -6.97 -15.77 -11.18
CA THR A 14 -6.33 -14.63 -10.51
C THR A 14 -7.30 -13.82 -9.66
N SER A 15 -8.60 -13.91 -9.91
CA SER A 15 -9.62 -13.10 -9.26
C SER A 15 -9.58 -13.15 -7.71
N PRO A 16 -9.46 -14.31 -7.04
CA PRO A 16 -9.39 -14.34 -5.58
C PRO A 16 -8.15 -13.65 -5.02
N ALA A 17 -6.98 -13.86 -5.63
CA ALA A 17 -5.74 -13.22 -5.21
C ALA A 17 -5.82 -11.68 -5.37
N GLU A 18 -6.39 -11.21 -6.46
CA GLU A 18 -6.63 -9.79 -6.72
C GLU A 18 -7.60 -9.18 -5.69
N LEU A 19 -8.67 -9.90 -5.35
CA LEU A 19 -9.64 -9.48 -4.34
C LEU A 19 -8.98 -9.32 -2.97
N HIS A 20 -8.23 -10.30 -2.52
CA HIS A 20 -7.56 -10.27 -1.22
C HIS A 20 -6.51 -9.16 -1.14
N LYS A 21 -5.70 -9.02 -2.19
CA LYS A 21 -4.73 -7.90 -2.27
C LYS A 21 -5.43 -6.55 -2.13
N ALA A 22 -6.52 -6.34 -2.86
CA ALA A 22 -7.25 -5.08 -2.84
C ALA A 22 -7.86 -4.78 -1.46
N VAL A 23 -8.39 -5.78 -0.75
CA VAL A 23 -8.90 -5.62 0.63
C VAL A 23 -7.77 -5.30 1.62
N ASN A 24 -6.65 -6.01 1.55
CA ASN A 24 -5.49 -5.75 2.41
C ASN A 24 -4.96 -4.32 2.20
N MET A 25 -4.86 -3.88 0.94
CA MET A 25 -4.45 -2.52 0.60
C MET A 25 -5.47 -1.48 1.09
N LEU A 26 -6.77 -1.71 0.88
CA LEU A 26 -7.83 -0.80 1.37
C LEU A 26 -7.74 -0.61 2.87
N LYS A 27 -7.63 -1.69 3.63
CA LYS A 27 -7.47 -1.64 5.08
C LYS A 27 -6.27 -0.79 5.49
N GLY A 28 -5.15 -0.95 4.79
CA GLY A 28 -3.96 -0.13 4.98
C GLY A 28 -4.22 1.34 4.68
N ILE A 29 -4.82 1.67 3.52
CA ILE A 29 -5.14 3.05 3.12
C ILE A 29 -6.02 3.73 4.18
N VAL A 30 -7.12 3.09 4.58
CA VAL A 30 -8.05 3.63 5.59
C VAL A 30 -7.37 3.80 6.96
N SER A 31 -6.42 2.94 7.30
CA SER A 31 -5.62 3.08 8.52
C SER A 31 -4.59 4.20 8.43
N GLY A 32 -4.00 4.43 7.24
CA GLY A 32 -3.03 5.49 6.99
C GLY A 32 -3.64 6.89 7.03
N ILE A 33 -4.83 7.05 6.49
CA ILE A 33 -5.62 8.29 6.49
C ILE A 33 -5.98 8.76 7.94
N LYS A 34 -5.86 7.91 8.91
CA LYS A 34 -6.36 8.09 10.28
C LYS A 34 -5.64 9.14 11.11
N ALA A 35 -4.44 9.56 10.79
CA ALA A 35 -3.60 10.26 11.75
C ALA A 35 -4.15 11.63 12.22
N ASP A 36 -5.03 12.25 11.43
CA ASP A 36 -5.78 13.46 11.79
C ASP A 36 -7.29 13.14 11.99
N GLU A 37 -7.94 13.83 12.90
CA GLU A 37 -9.33 13.56 13.33
C GLU A 37 -10.40 13.82 12.25
N SER A 38 -10.02 14.33 11.09
CA SER A 38 -10.90 14.61 9.95
C SER A 38 -10.20 14.27 8.64
N ILE A 39 -10.90 13.57 7.76
CA ILE A 39 -10.43 13.30 6.39
C ILE A 39 -10.46 14.59 5.58
N VAL A 40 -9.35 14.92 4.95
CA VAL A 40 -9.25 16.07 4.04
C VAL A 40 -9.69 15.68 2.62
N ASP A 41 -10.06 16.69 1.81
CA ASP A 41 -10.57 16.48 0.45
C ASP A 41 -9.67 15.58 -0.42
N SER A 42 -8.35 15.67 -0.26
CA SER A 42 -7.38 14.85 -1.01
C SER A 42 -7.43 13.37 -0.64
N GLU A 43 -7.69 13.04 0.61
CA GLU A 43 -7.84 11.66 1.10
C GLU A 43 -9.15 11.05 0.62
N ALA A 44 -10.24 11.84 0.61
CA ALA A 44 -11.51 11.43 0.01
C ALA A 44 -11.38 11.14 -1.48
N VAL A 45 -10.58 11.92 -2.21
CA VAL A 45 -10.27 11.69 -3.63
C VAL A 45 -9.52 10.36 -3.85
N GLU A 46 -8.58 10.01 -2.99
CA GLU A 46 -7.88 8.72 -3.08
C GLU A 46 -8.81 7.52 -2.87
N LEU A 47 -9.71 7.60 -1.89
CA LEU A 47 -10.71 6.54 -1.70
C LEU A 47 -11.72 6.46 -2.86
N THR A 48 -12.13 7.60 -3.40
CA THR A 48 -12.97 7.66 -4.61
C THR A 48 -12.25 7.02 -5.80
N HIS A 49 -10.97 7.30 -5.95
CA HIS A 49 -10.14 6.68 -7.00
C HIS A 49 -10.04 5.17 -6.80
N TRP A 50 -9.80 4.71 -5.57
CA TRP A 50 -9.80 3.28 -5.23
C TRP A 50 -11.12 2.61 -5.60
N CYS A 51 -12.27 3.21 -5.28
CA CYS A 51 -13.59 2.71 -5.67
C CYS A 51 -13.73 2.60 -7.19
N SER A 52 -13.23 3.59 -7.93
CA SER A 52 -13.27 3.61 -9.40
C SER A 52 -12.43 2.49 -10.02
N LEU A 53 -11.24 2.24 -9.51
CA LEU A 53 -10.37 1.15 -9.95
C LEU A 53 -11.02 -0.22 -9.76
N HIS A 54 -11.77 -0.41 -8.67
CA HIS A 54 -12.38 -1.68 -8.29
C HIS A 54 -13.86 -1.80 -8.69
N ALA A 55 -14.43 -0.79 -9.39
CA ALA A 55 -15.84 -0.79 -9.80
C ALA A 55 -16.24 -2.03 -10.64
N HIS A 56 -15.30 -2.60 -11.40
CA HIS A 56 -15.49 -3.82 -12.17
C HIS A 56 -15.74 -5.07 -11.30
N LEU A 57 -15.42 -5.01 -10.00
CA LEU A 57 -15.63 -6.06 -9.03
C LEU A 57 -16.93 -5.91 -8.22
N ARG A 58 -17.74 -4.86 -8.46
CA ARG A 58 -18.94 -4.51 -7.70
C ARG A 58 -19.92 -5.67 -7.47
N ASN A 59 -19.99 -6.62 -8.40
CA ASN A 59 -20.89 -7.78 -8.30
C ASN A 59 -20.23 -9.00 -7.62
N LYS A 60 -19.04 -8.85 -7.07
CA LYS A 60 -18.30 -9.92 -6.40
C LYS A 60 -18.13 -9.59 -4.92
N ASN A 61 -18.40 -10.58 -4.07
CA ASN A 61 -18.03 -10.47 -2.66
C ASN A 61 -16.49 -10.47 -2.53
N PRO A 62 -15.87 -9.57 -1.71
CA PRO A 62 -16.52 -8.61 -0.76
C PRO A 62 -16.90 -7.25 -1.35
N PHE A 63 -16.59 -6.94 -2.60
CA PHE A 63 -16.77 -5.62 -3.20
C PHE A 63 -18.24 -5.21 -3.35
N SER A 64 -19.17 -6.18 -3.43
CA SER A 64 -20.59 -5.91 -3.41
C SER A 64 -21.09 -5.26 -2.10
N GLU A 65 -20.32 -5.43 -1.03
CA GLU A 65 -20.61 -4.82 0.29
C GLU A 65 -19.71 -3.62 0.55
N LEU A 66 -18.41 -3.73 0.28
CA LEU A 66 -17.40 -2.68 0.53
C LEU A 66 -17.65 -1.40 -0.28
N LEU A 67 -17.86 -1.53 -1.60
CA LEU A 67 -18.00 -0.34 -2.45
C LEU A 67 -19.19 0.55 -2.06
N PRO A 68 -20.41 0.02 -1.81
CA PRO A 68 -21.51 0.85 -1.35
C PRO A 68 -21.27 1.54 0.00
N VAL A 69 -20.59 0.87 0.93
CA VAL A 69 -20.28 1.47 2.25
C VAL A 69 -19.29 2.63 2.10
N ILE A 70 -18.24 2.46 1.34
CA ILE A 70 -17.25 3.51 1.10
C ILE A 70 -17.87 4.68 0.32
N GLU A 71 -18.65 4.39 -0.71
CA GLU A 71 -19.32 5.43 -1.52
C GLU A 71 -20.32 6.23 -0.70
N ASN A 72 -21.07 5.59 0.20
CA ASN A 72 -21.97 6.28 1.12
C ASN A 72 -21.22 7.16 2.12
N ALA A 73 -20.11 6.67 2.67
CA ALA A 73 -19.25 7.45 3.56
C ALA A 73 -18.61 8.66 2.86
N LEU A 74 -18.45 8.60 1.54
CA LEU A 74 -17.91 9.69 0.74
C LEU A 74 -18.98 10.70 0.25
N ASP A 75 -20.27 10.43 0.46
CA ASP A 75 -21.38 11.23 -0.12
C ASP A 75 -21.43 12.67 0.42
N ASP A 76 -21.05 12.90 1.67
CA ASP A 76 -20.97 14.23 2.27
C ASP A 76 -19.55 14.83 2.22
N GLY A 77 -18.57 14.07 1.70
CA GLY A 77 -17.18 14.49 1.54
C GLY A 77 -16.35 14.40 2.84
N VAL A 78 -16.92 13.85 3.91
CA VAL A 78 -16.24 13.71 5.21
C VAL A 78 -16.48 12.29 5.73
N ILE A 79 -15.44 11.49 5.84
CA ILE A 79 -15.54 10.19 6.51
C ILE A 79 -15.29 10.40 8.00
N ASP A 80 -16.29 10.14 8.81
CA ASP A 80 -16.18 10.23 10.25
C ASP A 80 -15.52 8.99 10.89
N ALA A 81 -15.32 9.02 12.21
CA ALA A 81 -14.66 7.94 12.91
C ALA A 81 -15.47 6.63 12.89
N GLU A 82 -16.81 6.71 12.91
CA GLU A 82 -17.71 5.56 12.90
C GLU A 82 -17.71 4.89 11.51
N GLU A 83 -17.84 5.66 10.45
CA GLU A 83 -17.79 5.20 9.06
C GLU A 83 -16.46 4.52 8.74
N ARG A 84 -15.36 5.10 9.22
CA ARG A 84 -14.04 4.50 9.07
C ARG A 84 -13.93 3.18 9.82
N GLU A 85 -14.43 3.09 11.07
CA GLU A 85 -14.42 1.85 11.83
C GLU A 85 -15.25 0.77 11.13
N ASP A 86 -16.37 1.13 10.52
CA ASP A 86 -17.21 0.23 9.73
C ASP A 86 -16.46 -0.31 8.52
N ILE A 87 -15.74 0.53 7.77
CA ILE A 87 -14.92 0.09 6.63
C ILE A 87 -13.82 -0.88 7.11
N LEU A 88 -13.11 -0.54 8.20
CA LEU A 88 -12.05 -1.38 8.76
C LEU A 88 -12.59 -2.71 9.30
N TRP A 89 -13.77 -2.69 9.91
CA TRP A 89 -14.44 -3.89 10.39
C TRP A 89 -14.82 -4.81 9.23
N LEU A 90 -15.41 -4.27 8.16
CA LEU A 90 -15.71 -5.03 6.95
C LEU A 90 -14.44 -5.66 6.35
N CYS A 91 -13.38 -4.88 6.17
CA CYS A 91 -12.10 -5.41 5.69
C CYS A 91 -11.60 -6.58 6.54
N SER A 92 -11.69 -6.45 7.87
CA SER A 92 -11.22 -7.48 8.80
C SER A 92 -12.04 -8.78 8.74
N ASN A 93 -13.35 -8.67 8.49
CA ASN A 93 -14.20 -9.85 8.31
C ASN A 93 -13.81 -10.66 7.07
N PHE A 94 -13.37 -9.98 6.01
CA PHE A 94 -12.95 -10.65 4.77
C PHE A 94 -11.52 -11.16 4.83
N GLU A 95 -10.67 -10.64 5.71
CA GLU A 95 -9.32 -11.17 5.94
C GLU A 95 -9.32 -12.56 6.56
N ALA A 96 -10.25 -12.85 7.47
CA ALA A 96 -10.29 -14.10 8.22
C ALA A 96 -10.39 -15.34 7.32
N ASP A 97 -10.90 -15.19 6.10
CA ASP A 97 -11.05 -16.26 5.11
C ASP A 97 -9.94 -16.27 4.04
N CYS A 98 -8.90 -15.42 4.17
CA CYS A 98 -7.84 -15.34 3.18
C CYS A 98 -6.90 -16.53 3.27
N GLN A 99 -7.06 -17.49 2.37
CA GLN A 99 -6.16 -18.64 2.23
C GLN A 99 -5.11 -18.48 1.10
N TYR A 100 -5.15 -17.38 0.37
CA TYR A 100 -4.32 -17.16 -0.81
C TYR A 100 -2.92 -16.64 -0.50
N TYR A 101 -2.81 -15.81 0.53
CA TYR A 101 -1.55 -15.21 0.93
C TYR A 101 -1.18 -15.65 2.34
N ASP A 102 0.11 -15.86 2.56
CA ASP A 102 0.65 -16.03 3.90
C ASP A 102 0.60 -14.71 4.70
N VAL A 103 0.87 -14.81 5.98
CA VAL A 103 0.83 -13.66 6.90
C VAL A 103 1.79 -12.55 6.46
N ILE A 104 2.98 -12.91 5.98
CA ILE A 104 4.00 -11.93 5.54
C ILE A 104 3.52 -11.18 4.31
N THR A 105 3.00 -11.88 3.31
CA THR A 105 2.49 -11.27 2.08
C THR A 105 1.29 -10.36 2.38
N SER A 106 0.35 -10.80 3.19
CA SER A 106 -0.82 -10.00 3.59
C SER A 106 -0.41 -8.73 4.36
N ALA A 107 0.52 -8.85 5.30
CA ALA A 107 1.02 -7.71 6.06
C ALA A 107 1.83 -6.74 5.18
N THR A 108 2.57 -7.24 4.19
CA THR A 108 3.26 -6.39 3.21
C THR A 108 2.28 -5.62 2.31
N GLN A 109 1.19 -6.25 1.90
CA GLN A 109 0.11 -5.58 1.16
C GLN A 109 -0.58 -4.51 2.02
N TYR A 110 -0.83 -4.81 3.29
CA TYR A 110 -1.35 -3.84 4.25
C TYR A 110 -0.38 -2.66 4.44
N LEU A 111 0.92 -2.91 4.63
CA LEU A 111 1.95 -1.87 4.76
C LEU A 111 1.97 -0.97 3.52
N ASN A 112 1.86 -1.54 2.33
CA ASN A 112 1.78 -0.76 1.09
C ASN A 112 0.54 0.17 1.09
N GLY A 113 -0.62 -0.34 1.49
CA GLY A 113 -1.82 0.45 1.66
C GLY A 113 -1.68 1.53 2.74
N LEU A 114 -1.05 1.21 3.88
CA LEU A 114 -0.79 2.15 4.97
C LEU A 114 0.07 3.33 4.51
N ILE A 115 1.15 3.05 3.77
CA ILE A 115 1.99 4.08 3.15
C ILE A 115 1.19 4.91 2.15
N HIS A 116 0.33 4.28 1.34
CA HIS A 116 -0.52 4.97 0.40
C HIS A 116 -1.48 5.94 1.10
N GLY A 117 -2.13 5.50 2.19
CA GLY A 117 -3.02 6.34 2.98
C GLY A 117 -2.29 7.54 3.63
N ILE A 118 -1.11 7.31 4.21
CA ILE A 118 -0.25 8.36 4.77
C ILE A 118 0.14 9.40 3.71
N MET A 119 0.36 8.96 2.47
CA MET A 119 0.76 9.82 1.36
C MET A 119 -0.41 10.53 0.67
N ALA A 120 -1.65 10.23 1.04
CA ALA A 120 -2.85 10.66 0.30
C ALA A 120 -3.04 12.17 0.23
N ASP A 121 -2.65 12.93 1.25
CA ASP A 121 -2.75 14.39 1.28
C ASP A 121 -1.48 15.11 0.78
N GLY A 122 -0.44 14.36 0.44
CA GLY A 122 0.85 14.90 -0.02
C GLY A 122 1.68 15.55 1.08
N LYS A 123 1.37 15.30 2.34
CA LYS A 123 2.10 15.80 3.50
C LYS A 123 2.40 14.64 4.43
N LEU A 124 3.46 14.78 5.21
CA LEU A 124 3.82 13.80 6.22
C LEU A 124 3.92 14.48 7.58
N THR A 125 3.03 14.09 8.49
CA THR A 125 2.98 14.61 9.84
C THR A 125 3.85 13.80 10.80
N ASP A 126 4.24 14.41 11.93
CA ASP A 126 4.99 13.71 12.98
C ASP A 126 4.17 12.56 13.57
N LYS A 127 2.85 12.73 13.69
CA LYS A 127 1.94 11.70 14.20
C LYS A 127 1.90 10.47 13.29
N GLU A 128 1.87 10.65 12.00
CA GLU A 128 1.90 9.56 11.01
C GLU A 128 3.20 8.78 11.08
N ILE A 129 4.34 9.48 11.19
CA ILE A 129 5.65 8.83 11.34
C ILE A 129 5.70 8.00 12.63
N VAL A 130 5.21 8.56 13.74
CA VAL A 130 5.15 7.83 15.03
C VAL A 130 4.22 6.62 14.93
N SER A 131 3.02 6.80 14.35
CA SER A 131 2.05 5.70 14.19
C SER A 131 2.58 4.60 13.28
N LEU A 132 3.24 4.96 12.18
CA LEU A 132 3.88 4.00 11.29
C LEU A 132 5.01 3.25 11.98
N ASN A 133 5.89 3.94 12.70
CA ASN A 133 6.98 3.31 13.44
C ASN A 133 6.46 2.36 14.52
N GLN A 134 5.37 2.73 15.21
CA GLN A 134 4.71 1.84 16.17
C GLN A 134 4.17 0.58 15.48
N TRP A 135 3.47 0.74 14.36
CA TRP A 135 2.96 -0.41 13.60
C TRP A 135 4.10 -1.35 13.15
N LEU A 136 5.21 -0.79 12.66
CA LEU A 136 6.38 -1.58 12.28
C LEU A 136 6.97 -2.32 13.48
N THR A 137 7.03 -1.67 14.64
CA THR A 137 7.54 -2.29 15.88
C THR A 137 6.63 -3.44 16.35
N ASP A 138 5.31 -3.27 16.22
CA ASP A 138 4.32 -4.29 16.62
C ASP A 138 4.29 -5.48 15.64
N ASN A 139 4.85 -5.32 14.44
CA ASN A 139 4.92 -6.34 13.39
C ASN A 139 6.36 -6.80 13.10
N ASP A 140 7.16 -6.98 14.13
CA ASP A 140 8.59 -7.33 14.05
C ASP A 140 8.88 -8.66 13.33
N TYR A 141 7.88 -9.54 13.20
CA TYR A 141 7.96 -10.77 12.43
C TYR A 141 8.20 -10.53 10.92
N LEU A 142 8.04 -9.29 10.45
CA LEU A 142 8.33 -8.87 9.08
C LEU A 142 9.81 -8.54 8.84
N GLN A 143 10.66 -8.63 9.87
CA GLN A 143 12.10 -8.40 9.73
C GLN A 143 12.70 -9.33 8.66
N GLY A 144 13.61 -8.77 7.88
CA GLY A 144 14.20 -9.45 6.71
C GLY A 144 13.36 -9.32 5.44
N THR A 145 12.24 -8.58 5.46
CA THR A 145 11.43 -8.34 4.27
C THR A 145 11.57 -6.88 3.79
N TYR A 146 11.62 -6.73 2.47
CA TYR A 146 11.60 -5.43 1.82
C TYR A 146 10.13 -5.00 1.59
N PRO A 147 9.72 -3.74 1.86
CA PRO A 147 10.53 -2.60 2.33
C PRO A 147 10.50 -2.38 3.85
N PHE A 148 10.11 -3.36 4.64
CA PHE A 148 9.90 -3.25 6.08
C PHE A 148 11.14 -2.74 6.82
N ASP A 149 12.29 -3.39 6.61
CA ASP A 149 13.53 -3.06 7.32
C ASP A 149 14.02 -1.64 7.01
N GLU A 150 13.89 -1.21 5.75
CA GLU A 150 14.29 0.11 5.33
C GLU A 150 13.41 1.20 5.96
N ILE A 151 12.09 0.99 5.98
CA ILE A 151 11.15 1.94 6.58
C ILE A 151 11.35 2.02 8.09
N LEU A 152 11.50 0.88 8.76
CA LEU A 152 11.77 0.84 10.20
C LEU A 152 13.07 1.56 10.54
N SER A 153 14.13 1.34 9.76
CA SER A 153 15.41 2.02 9.95
C SER A 153 15.30 3.53 9.79
N LEU A 154 14.62 3.99 8.71
CA LEU A 154 14.42 5.42 8.45
C LEU A 154 13.59 6.09 9.53
N THR A 155 12.42 5.53 9.87
CA THR A 155 11.53 6.11 10.88
C THR A 155 12.15 6.10 12.28
N SER A 156 12.86 5.04 12.64
CA SER A 156 13.58 4.96 13.91
C SER A 156 14.72 5.98 14.01
N ALA A 157 15.45 6.21 12.93
CA ALA A 157 16.50 7.22 12.88
C ALA A 157 15.92 8.65 13.05
N MET A 158 14.81 8.95 12.37
CA MET A 158 14.12 10.25 12.48
C MET A 158 13.57 10.52 13.88
N LEU A 159 13.14 9.48 14.58
CA LEU A 159 12.59 9.61 15.94
C LEU A 159 13.66 9.67 17.04
N ALA A 160 14.93 9.37 16.72
CA ALA A 160 15.99 9.23 17.71
C ALA A 160 16.38 10.53 18.40
N ASP A 161 16.30 11.68 17.73
CA ASP A 161 16.62 13.00 18.28
C ASP A 161 15.38 13.82 18.70
N HIS A 162 14.19 13.24 18.59
CA HIS A 162 12.89 13.86 18.92
C HIS A 162 12.57 15.13 18.11
N GLN A 163 13.23 15.35 16.97
CA GLN A 163 12.99 16.47 16.06
C GLN A 163 12.96 16.00 14.62
N ILE A 164 11.79 15.98 14.01
CA ILE A 164 11.65 15.56 12.62
C ILE A 164 11.73 16.79 11.70
N SER A 165 12.79 16.90 10.94
CA SER A 165 13.00 17.98 10.00
C SER A 165 12.17 17.82 8.72
N MET A 166 11.95 18.93 8.00
CA MET A 166 11.28 18.88 6.68
C MET A 166 12.08 18.07 5.64
N ASP A 167 13.40 18.08 5.72
CA ASP A 167 14.25 17.32 4.78
C ASP A 167 14.12 15.81 5.04
N GLU A 168 14.01 15.37 6.28
CA GLU A 168 13.74 13.98 6.64
C GLU A 168 12.35 13.54 6.17
N LYS A 169 11.32 14.36 6.37
CA LYS A 169 9.97 14.10 5.85
C LYS A 169 9.97 13.95 4.34
N ASN A 170 10.60 14.90 3.63
CA ASN A 170 10.70 14.86 2.17
C ASN A 170 11.47 13.62 1.68
N THR A 171 12.49 13.23 2.41
CA THR A 171 13.27 12.01 2.12
C THR A 171 12.39 10.76 2.27
N LEU A 172 11.63 10.66 3.38
CA LEU A 172 10.74 9.54 3.62
C LEU A 172 9.60 9.48 2.59
N MET A 173 9.02 10.63 2.24
CA MET A 173 8.00 10.72 1.19
C MET A 173 8.54 10.29 -0.18
N ALA A 174 9.75 10.73 -0.54
CA ALA A 174 10.39 10.29 -1.77
C ALA A 174 10.63 8.77 -1.78
N PHE A 175 11.01 8.21 -0.65
CA PHE A 175 11.17 6.77 -0.48
C PHE A 175 9.82 6.04 -0.64
N PHE A 176 8.79 6.47 0.06
CA PHE A 176 7.45 5.89 -0.03
C PHE A 176 6.89 5.89 -1.44
N SER A 177 7.11 6.97 -2.19
CA SER A 177 6.64 7.07 -3.56
C SER A 177 7.21 6.02 -4.53
N ASN A 178 8.23 5.23 -4.10
CA ASN A 178 8.74 4.11 -4.89
C ASN A 178 7.90 2.82 -4.72
N PHE A 179 7.07 2.72 -3.68
CA PHE A 179 6.26 1.54 -3.37
C PHE A 179 4.82 1.66 -3.87
N ILE A 180 4.34 2.87 -4.08
CA ILE A 180 2.98 3.11 -4.54
C ILE A 180 2.98 3.10 -6.07
N ASP A 181 2.16 2.23 -6.68
CA ASP A 181 1.96 2.27 -8.13
C ASP A 181 1.20 3.57 -8.47
N PHE A 182 1.74 4.36 -9.39
CA PHE A 182 1.11 5.60 -9.84
C PHE A 182 -0.29 5.40 -10.43
N ARG A 183 -0.62 4.19 -10.86
CA ARG A 183 -1.97 3.87 -11.34
C ARG A 183 -2.96 3.69 -10.20
N ASP A 184 -2.46 3.37 -9.01
CA ASP A 184 -3.26 3.09 -7.83
C ASP A 184 -3.47 4.34 -6.97
N SER A 185 -2.75 5.45 -7.24
CA SER A 185 -2.90 6.72 -6.54
C SER A 185 -3.27 7.86 -7.49
N TYR A 186 -4.24 8.67 -7.10
CA TYR A 186 -4.63 9.90 -7.80
C TYR A 186 -3.65 11.04 -7.51
N ASN A 187 -3.33 11.26 -6.25
CA ASN A 187 -2.55 12.42 -5.79
C ASN A 187 -1.05 12.31 -6.13
N LEU A 188 -0.49 11.09 -6.13
CA LEU A 188 0.92 10.87 -6.48
C LEU A 188 1.23 11.07 -7.98
N MET A 189 0.22 11.22 -8.82
CA MET A 189 0.39 11.61 -10.22
C MET A 189 0.76 13.09 -10.38
N GLU A 190 0.64 13.90 -9.32
CA GLU A 190 0.95 15.32 -9.33
C GLU A 190 2.42 15.60 -9.69
N PRO A 191 2.68 16.65 -10.51
CA PRO A 191 4.04 17.01 -10.95
C PRO A 191 5.02 17.29 -9.80
N ASP A 192 4.51 17.70 -8.63
CA ASP A 192 5.33 18.06 -7.47
C ASP A 192 5.95 16.83 -6.79
N PHE A 193 5.25 15.69 -6.76
CA PHE A 193 5.84 14.43 -6.31
C PHE A 193 6.96 13.94 -7.22
N ARG A 194 6.85 14.16 -8.52
CA ARG A 194 7.92 13.83 -9.46
C ARG A 194 9.18 14.63 -9.17
N LYS A 195 9.06 15.94 -8.92
CA LYS A 195 10.18 16.80 -8.52
C LYS A 195 10.76 16.40 -7.16
N LEU A 196 9.90 16.00 -6.21
CA LEU A 196 10.33 15.53 -4.91
C LEU A 196 11.22 14.29 -5.05
N ARG A 197 10.80 13.31 -5.85
CA ARG A 197 11.59 12.09 -6.13
C ARG A 197 12.93 12.39 -6.79
N GLU A 198 12.96 13.29 -7.76
CA GLU A 198 14.21 13.70 -8.42
C GLU A 198 15.17 14.37 -7.46
N LYS A 199 14.67 15.20 -6.52
CA LYS A 199 15.49 15.95 -5.57
C LYS A 199 15.99 15.09 -4.40
N TYR A 200 15.14 14.20 -3.87
CA TYR A 200 15.40 13.40 -2.67
C TYR A 200 15.58 11.90 -2.99
N SER A 201 15.88 11.56 -4.25
CA SER A 201 16.14 10.17 -4.65
C SER A 201 17.27 9.59 -3.81
N ILE A 202 16.91 8.65 -2.96
CA ILE A 202 17.84 7.91 -2.15
C ILE A 202 18.38 6.76 -3.00
N GLN A 203 19.45 7.02 -3.74
CA GLN A 203 20.20 5.94 -4.39
C GLN A 203 21.04 5.25 -3.30
N GLY A 204 20.69 4.01 -3.00
CA GLY A 204 21.55 3.14 -2.17
C GLY A 204 21.26 3.14 -0.68
N ILE A 205 20.08 3.51 -0.20
CA ILE A 205 19.65 3.11 1.14
C ILE A 205 19.17 1.65 1.10
N CYS A 206 20.10 0.76 0.84
CA CYS A 206 20.07 -0.56 1.41
C CYS A 206 21.07 -0.56 2.55
N ALA A 207 20.64 -0.23 3.75
CA ALA A 207 21.46 -0.40 4.93
C ALA A 207 21.83 -1.89 5.13
N PHE A 208 21.10 -2.79 4.50
CA PHE A 208 21.32 -4.24 4.46
C PHE A 208 20.77 -4.86 3.17
N CYS A 209 21.21 -4.39 1.99
CA CYS A 209 21.22 -5.32 0.86
C CYS A 209 22.48 -6.18 1.05
N PRO A 210 22.36 -7.45 1.40
CA PRO A 210 23.48 -8.34 1.14
C PRO A 210 23.76 -8.19 -0.35
N GLU A 211 25.02 -7.87 -0.71
CA GLU A 211 25.44 -7.99 -2.10
C GLU A 211 24.92 -9.31 -2.60
N ILE A 212 24.14 -9.30 -3.69
CA ILE A 212 23.63 -10.53 -4.26
C ILE A 212 24.85 -11.22 -4.85
N GLU A 213 25.53 -12.01 -4.03
CA GLU A 213 26.59 -12.89 -4.49
C GLU A 213 25.92 -13.99 -5.30
N PHE A 214 26.21 -14.03 -6.58
CA PHE A 214 25.71 -15.08 -7.48
C PHE A 214 26.51 -16.38 -7.37
N GLU A 215 27.72 -16.31 -6.83
CA GLU A 215 28.59 -17.46 -6.64
C GLU A 215 28.00 -18.42 -5.59
N ASP A 216 27.93 -19.70 -5.94
CA ASP A 216 27.39 -20.81 -5.12
C ASP A 216 25.91 -20.67 -4.68
N LYS A 217 25.11 -19.83 -5.34
CA LYS A 217 23.68 -19.69 -5.07
C LYS A 217 22.80 -20.41 -6.10
N VAL A 218 21.80 -21.09 -5.63
CA VAL A 218 20.77 -21.71 -6.48
C VAL A 218 19.59 -20.75 -6.57
N PHE A 219 19.31 -20.26 -7.78
CA PHE A 219 18.16 -19.39 -8.05
C PHE A 219 16.98 -20.21 -8.51
N CYS A 220 15.84 -20.04 -7.84
CA CYS A 220 14.57 -20.60 -8.29
C CYS A 220 13.76 -19.47 -8.96
N PHE A 221 13.55 -19.59 -10.27
CA PHE A 221 12.68 -18.67 -11.01
C PHE A 221 11.26 -19.21 -11.02
N THR A 222 10.35 -18.56 -10.29
CA THR A 222 8.92 -18.84 -10.32
C THR A 222 8.26 -17.96 -11.37
N GLY A 223 8.12 -18.44 -12.58
CA GLY A 223 7.48 -17.75 -13.69
C GLY A 223 7.49 -18.58 -14.97
N ALA A 224 6.56 -18.30 -15.89
CA ALA A 224 6.52 -18.95 -17.17
C ALA A 224 7.77 -18.59 -18.00
N SER A 225 8.65 -19.54 -18.24
CA SER A 225 9.74 -19.34 -19.18
C SER A 225 9.17 -19.39 -20.60
N TYR A 226 9.15 -18.28 -21.31
CA TYR A 226 8.94 -18.31 -22.76
C TYR A 226 10.18 -18.94 -23.40
N LYS A 227 10.05 -20.16 -23.86
CA LYS A 227 11.04 -20.72 -24.79
C LYS A 227 10.98 -19.89 -26.08
N ALA A 228 12.00 -19.07 -26.31
CA ALA A 228 12.24 -18.54 -27.63
C ALA A 228 12.54 -19.75 -28.54
N THR A 229 11.58 -20.11 -29.36
CA THR A 229 11.85 -21.00 -30.50
C THR A 229 12.73 -20.24 -31.50
N ARG A 230 13.92 -20.75 -31.74
CA ARG A 230 14.78 -20.35 -32.85
C ARG A 230 14.13 -20.72 -34.18
#